data_f34e1f20eab0c2f27b05ebbc3a221251
#
_entry.id   f34e1f20eab0c2f27b05ebbc3a221251
#
_cell.length_a   1.000
_cell.length_b   1.000
_cell.length_c   1.000
_cell.angle_alpha   90.00
_cell.angle_beta   90.00
_cell.angle_gamma   90.00
#
_symmetry.space_group_name_H-M   'P 1'
#
loop_
_entity.id
_entity.type
_entity.pdbx_description
1 polymer ?
#
loop_
_entity_poly.entity_id
_entity_poly.type
_entity_poly.pdbx_seq_one_letter_code
_entity_poly.pdbx_strand_id
1 'polypeptide(L)'
;MFIVVLFLAFRGVACSSLHQEDKDTEKGRTTNSSLLQKIRGGGNFDEKKKYIVTLKSRYESFKLCKERKEFNCKKAFRSGFTVFATEQELERMKLDLDEIENIEEDAIVSKMSPPWHLDRIDQNYLPLDNRLSFSDLDGTQRGEGVYVYVLDTGVQSKHAELRGKIDSHVTALDPDEDNLLDLDPDGHGTFCASLIAGRTTGVAPGAKIVSVRVLNSDGAGSVSDVVAGLEWTSDQILSKQAENSDMFKGAVVLLALGAPIGVRSRALENAVDRFARETNSLLVTASGNQNADACASVPARSSRCMTVAATDSRDMNYAWNNLGRCVDVFAPGVRLVGACAGQNRCTKKNEVDAITAKSSHNDDDDDIESLYGYQSGTSMAAAVAAGAAARILSENPNFGAEEVKGIIIRNATRGIVVLGSSSVLYTVTYNRLLRLH
;
A
#
# COMPACT_ATOMS: atom_id res chain seq x y z
N MET A 1 -32.25 10.16 37.56
CA MET A 1 -31.26 9.27 38.20
C MET A 1 -29.98 9.36 37.38
N PHE A 2 -29.08 10.23 37.82
CA PHE A 2 -27.83 10.52 37.11
C PHE A 2 -26.80 9.42 37.40
N ILE A 3 -26.23 8.82 36.39
CA ILE A 3 -25.06 7.95 36.53
C ILE A 3 -23.85 8.76 36.05
N VAL A 4 -22.99 9.09 37.02
CA VAL A 4 -21.68 9.72 36.77
C VAL A 4 -20.69 8.63 36.39
N VAL A 5 -20.07 8.74 35.22
CA VAL A 5 -18.95 7.88 34.79
C VAL A 5 -17.65 8.58 35.17
N LEU A 6 -16.87 7.90 36.00
CA LEU A 6 -15.59 8.36 36.56
C LEU A 6 -14.46 8.12 35.51
N PHE A 7 -13.82 9.21 35.08
CA PHE A 7 -12.56 9.13 34.33
C PHE A 7 -11.39 8.96 35.31
N LEU A 8 -10.68 7.84 35.20
CA LEU A 8 -9.39 7.64 35.84
C LEU A 8 -8.26 8.09 34.93
N ALA A 9 -7.67 9.24 35.23
CA ALA A 9 -6.47 9.74 34.60
C ALA A 9 -5.24 9.11 35.26
N PHE A 10 -4.43 8.37 34.51
CA PHE A 10 -3.07 7.96 34.94
C PHE A 10 -2.11 9.13 34.74
N ARG A 11 -1.64 9.69 35.85
CA ARG A 11 -0.53 10.64 35.89
C ARG A 11 0.81 9.90 35.83
N GLY A 12 1.65 10.31 34.88
CA GLY A 12 3.04 9.86 34.81
C GLY A 12 3.87 10.39 35.98
N VAL A 13 4.73 9.53 36.46
CA VAL A 13 5.73 9.83 37.51
C VAL A 13 6.94 10.46 36.83
N ALA A 14 7.24 11.70 37.19
CA ALA A 14 8.48 12.40 36.85
C ALA A 14 9.57 12.00 37.87
N CYS A 15 10.70 11.56 37.39
CA CYS A 15 11.89 11.34 38.20
C CYS A 15 12.72 12.63 38.23
N SER A 16 12.83 13.23 39.39
CA SER A 16 13.60 14.45 39.67
C SER A 16 15.08 14.14 39.84
N SER A 17 15.88 14.92 39.14
CA SER A 17 17.34 14.99 39.24
C SER A 17 17.81 15.64 40.54
N LEU A 18 18.81 15.06 41.19
CA LEU A 18 19.62 15.71 42.22
C LEU A 18 20.84 16.36 41.57
N HIS A 19 20.97 17.66 41.83
CA HIS A 19 22.16 18.46 41.58
C HIS A 19 23.21 18.18 42.66
N GLN A 20 24.47 18.07 42.19
CA GLN A 20 25.61 18.42 43.03
C GLN A 20 26.65 19.13 42.17
N GLU A 21 26.90 20.36 42.53
CA GLU A 21 28.01 21.22 42.04
C GLU A 21 29.32 20.72 42.61
N ASP A 22 30.35 20.72 41.78
CA ASP A 22 31.70 21.05 42.25
C ASP A 22 32.50 21.74 41.15
N LYS A 23 33.06 22.88 41.53
CA LYS A 23 33.96 23.73 40.76
C LYS A 23 35.37 23.13 40.80
N ASP A 24 36.07 23.13 39.68
CA ASP A 24 37.40 23.76 39.65
C ASP A 24 37.94 23.91 38.21
N THR A 25 38.61 24.99 38.03
CA THR A 25 39.32 25.55 36.90
C THR A 25 40.47 24.69 36.42
N GLU A 26 40.67 24.51 35.10
CA GLU A 26 41.93 24.90 34.46
C GLU A 26 41.93 24.74 32.94
N LYS A 27 42.72 25.60 32.31
CA LYS A 27 42.96 25.85 30.88
C LYS A 27 43.54 24.60 30.18
N GLY A 28 43.06 24.28 28.96
CA GLY A 28 43.79 23.39 28.05
C GLY A 28 43.12 23.33 26.70
N ARG A 29 43.76 23.87 25.69
CA ARG A 29 43.46 23.67 24.28
C ARG A 29 43.22 22.19 24.00
N THR A 30 42.01 21.79 23.60
CA THR A 30 41.77 20.49 23.00
C THR A 30 41.11 20.69 21.64
N THR A 31 41.79 20.15 20.69
CA THR A 31 41.54 20.01 19.28
C THR A 31 40.17 19.37 18.99
N ASN A 32 39.55 19.82 17.91
CA ASN A 32 38.29 19.38 17.30
C ASN A 32 38.20 17.91 16.90
N SER A 33 38.67 16.97 17.70
CA SER A 33 38.60 15.53 17.35
C SER A 33 37.48 14.77 18.04
N SER A 34 36.82 15.32 19.06
CA SER A 34 35.81 14.57 19.85
C SER A 34 34.37 14.72 19.36
N LEU A 35 34.09 15.68 18.45
CA LEU A 35 32.74 15.85 17.90
C LEU A 35 32.48 14.94 16.69
N LEU A 36 33.52 14.45 16.03
CA LEU A 36 33.41 13.53 14.87
C LEU A 36 33.23 12.06 15.28
N GLN A 37 33.45 11.72 16.55
CA GLN A 37 33.32 10.34 17.04
C GLN A 37 31.91 9.94 17.46
N LYS A 38 30.95 10.87 17.55
CA LYS A 38 29.57 10.57 17.99
C LYS A 38 28.55 10.35 16.87
N ILE A 39 28.94 10.43 15.58
CA ILE A 39 28.04 10.24 14.43
C ILE A 39 28.35 8.96 13.64
N ARG A 40 29.35 8.18 14.03
CA ARG A 40 29.68 6.90 13.37
C ARG A 40 29.09 5.74 14.14
N GLY A 41 27.99 5.21 13.62
CA GLY A 41 27.52 3.86 13.97
C GLY A 41 28.66 2.87 13.72
N GLY A 42 28.91 1.94 14.66
CA GLY A 42 30.04 1.01 14.67
C GLY A 42 30.04 0.05 13.48
N GLY A 43 30.57 0.47 12.37
CA GLY A 43 30.97 -0.38 11.25
C GLY A 43 32.41 -0.82 11.44
N ASN A 44 32.72 -2.06 11.15
CA ASN A 44 34.06 -2.63 11.21
C ASN A 44 34.89 -1.99 10.08
N PHE A 45 35.84 -1.10 10.42
CA PHE A 45 36.63 -0.29 9.47
C PHE A 45 37.56 -1.10 8.56
N ASP A 46 37.71 -2.41 8.78
CA ASP A 46 38.58 -3.31 8.03
C ASP A 46 37.85 -4.16 6.97
N GLU A 47 36.53 -4.04 6.84
CA GLU A 47 35.77 -4.81 5.87
C GLU A 47 35.91 -4.24 4.45
N LYS A 48 36.43 -5.04 3.51
CA LYS A 48 36.51 -4.66 2.10
C LYS A 48 35.18 -4.83 1.43
N LYS A 49 34.67 -3.74 0.87
CA LYS A 49 33.48 -3.72 0.04
C LYS A 49 33.85 -3.45 -1.41
N LYS A 50 32.91 -3.71 -2.30
CA LYS A 50 33.08 -3.45 -3.72
C LYS A 50 32.60 -2.04 -4.04
N TYR A 51 33.43 -1.27 -4.74
CA TYR A 51 33.15 0.11 -5.13
C TYR A 51 33.28 0.31 -6.63
N ILE A 52 32.50 1.25 -7.15
CA ILE A 52 32.62 1.79 -8.50
C ILE A 52 33.40 3.12 -8.39
N VAL A 53 34.47 3.22 -9.15
CA VAL A 53 35.27 4.45 -9.31
C VAL A 53 35.00 5.00 -10.68
N THR A 54 34.38 6.17 -10.79
CA THR A 54 34.17 6.89 -12.06
C THR A 54 35.23 7.95 -12.27
N LEU A 55 35.62 8.15 -13.52
CA LEU A 55 36.71 9.04 -13.94
C LEU A 55 36.16 10.19 -14.78
N LYS A 56 36.76 11.39 -14.62
CA LYS A 56 36.46 12.60 -15.40
C LYS A 56 36.70 12.41 -16.91
N SER A 57 37.63 11.52 -17.30
CA SER A 57 37.94 11.20 -18.70
C SER A 57 37.51 9.77 -19.05
N ARG A 58 36.81 9.61 -20.19
CA ARG A 58 36.25 8.32 -20.65
C ARG A 58 37.24 7.30 -21.18
N TYR A 59 38.48 7.70 -21.44
CA TYR A 59 39.43 6.84 -22.19
C TYR A 59 40.52 6.18 -21.35
N GLU A 60 40.67 6.53 -20.09
CA GLU A 60 41.84 6.12 -19.32
C GLU A 60 41.61 4.96 -18.36
N SER A 61 40.35 4.58 -18.08
CA SER A 61 40.04 3.53 -17.09
C SER A 61 40.73 2.19 -17.35
N PHE A 62 40.74 1.71 -18.61
CA PHE A 62 41.41 0.46 -19.00
C PHE A 62 42.92 0.55 -18.88
N LYS A 63 43.50 1.71 -19.29
CA LYS A 63 44.95 1.97 -19.19
C LYS A 63 45.36 2.07 -17.75
N LEU A 64 44.59 2.84 -16.94
CA LEU A 64 44.81 3.02 -15.53
C LEU A 64 44.83 1.69 -14.78
N CYS A 65 43.79 0.86 -14.96
CA CYS A 65 43.73 -0.47 -14.36
C CYS A 65 44.86 -1.41 -14.75
N LYS A 66 45.44 -1.23 -15.93
CA LYS A 66 46.57 -2.03 -16.41
C LYS A 66 47.90 -1.55 -15.83
N GLU A 67 48.09 -0.23 -15.70
CA GLU A 67 49.29 0.41 -15.21
C GLU A 67 49.37 0.46 -13.67
N ARG A 68 48.27 0.74 -13.02
CA ARG A 68 48.16 0.91 -11.54
C ARG A 68 47.64 -0.36 -10.89
N LYS A 69 48.50 -1.40 -10.87
CA LYS A 69 48.16 -2.74 -10.31
C LYS A 69 47.80 -2.67 -8.82
N GLU A 70 48.30 -1.69 -8.08
CA GLU A 70 48.02 -1.43 -6.68
C GLU A 70 46.52 -1.16 -6.40
N PHE A 71 45.76 -0.65 -7.37
CA PHE A 71 44.32 -0.44 -7.23
C PHE A 71 43.50 -1.73 -7.31
N ASN A 72 44.11 -2.84 -7.71
CA ASN A 72 43.47 -4.15 -7.76
C ASN A 72 42.10 -4.11 -8.47
N CYS A 73 42.04 -3.42 -9.60
CA CYS A 73 40.83 -3.33 -10.42
C CYS A 73 40.24 -4.69 -10.72
N LYS A 74 38.94 -4.84 -10.58
CA LYS A 74 38.22 -6.10 -10.86
C LYS A 74 37.53 -6.08 -12.22
N LYS A 75 36.92 -4.95 -12.57
CA LYS A 75 36.25 -4.76 -13.85
C LYS A 75 36.47 -3.31 -14.30
N ALA A 76 36.96 -3.12 -15.52
CA ALA A 76 37.07 -1.80 -16.13
C ALA A 76 35.99 -1.62 -17.20
N PHE A 77 35.44 -0.42 -17.28
CA PHE A 77 34.47 0.02 -18.27
C PHE A 77 34.82 1.44 -18.72
N ARG A 78 34.18 1.94 -19.76
CA ARG A 78 34.62 3.17 -20.46
C ARG A 78 34.77 4.41 -19.53
N SER A 79 33.94 4.57 -18.52
CA SER A 79 33.95 5.72 -17.62
C SER A 79 34.56 5.43 -16.25
N GLY A 80 35.11 4.23 -16.00
CA GLY A 80 35.62 3.88 -14.68
C GLY A 80 35.98 2.41 -14.50
N PHE A 81 36.06 1.99 -13.25
CA PHE A 81 36.41 0.62 -12.87
C PHE A 81 35.83 0.25 -11.50
N THR A 82 35.82 -1.04 -11.18
CA THR A 82 35.45 -1.51 -9.84
C THR A 82 36.65 -1.99 -9.05
N VAL A 83 36.62 -1.78 -7.72
CA VAL A 83 37.64 -2.22 -6.78
C VAL A 83 37.01 -2.88 -5.57
N PHE A 84 37.73 -3.78 -4.88
CA PHE A 84 37.43 -4.16 -3.53
C PHE A 84 38.39 -3.43 -2.59
N ALA A 85 37.87 -2.54 -1.76
CA ALA A 85 38.69 -1.66 -0.93
C ALA A 85 38.03 -1.42 0.44
N THR A 86 38.85 -1.06 1.41
CA THR A 86 38.41 -0.42 2.66
C THR A 86 38.23 1.07 2.44
N GLU A 87 37.54 1.77 3.34
CA GLU A 87 37.41 3.23 3.29
C GLU A 87 38.79 3.93 3.30
N GLN A 88 39.76 3.42 4.04
CA GLN A 88 41.12 3.97 4.07
C GLN A 88 41.85 3.81 2.74
N GLU A 89 41.68 2.69 2.06
CA GLU A 89 42.24 2.46 0.73
C GLU A 89 41.63 3.39 -0.31
N LEU A 90 40.30 3.68 -0.21
CA LEU A 90 39.62 4.64 -1.09
C LEU A 90 40.09 6.08 -0.86
N GLU A 91 40.29 6.50 0.38
CA GLU A 91 40.83 7.84 0.67
C GLU A 91 42.24 8.02 0.10
N ARG A 92 43.11 6.99 0.20
CA ARG A 92 44.43 7.02 -0.47
C ARG A 92 44.28 7.11 -1.99
N MET A 93 43.37 6.34 -2.57
CA MET A 93 43.11 6.35 -4.01
C MET A 93 42.68 7.74 -4.50
N LYS A 94 41.82 8.45 -3.74
CA LYS A 94 41.40 9.83 -4.03
C LYS A 94 42.59 10.81 -4.00
N LEU A 95 43.54 10.60 -3.12
CA LEU A 95 44.74 11.45 -3.02
C LEU A 95 45.74 11.17 -4.16
N ASP A 96 45.79 9.94 -4.66
CA ASP A 96 46.74 9.48 -5.69
C ASP A 96 46.24 9.70 -7.13
N LEU A 97 44.96 10.05 -7.31
CA LEU A 97 44.28 10.15 -8.58
C LEU A 97 43.34 11.36 -8.64
N ASP A 98 43.83 12.44 -9.23
CA ASP A 98 43.04 13.66 -9.48
C ASP A 98 41.91 13.45 -10.52
N GLU A 99 42.00 12.38 -11.31
CA GLU A 99 41.02 12.04 -12.35
C GLU A 99 39.72 11.40 -11.82
N ILE A 100 39.65 11.08 -10.54
CA ILE A 100 38.43 10.53 -9.95
C ILE A 100 37.32 11.61 -9.95
N GLU A 101 36.20 11.24 -10.55
CA GLU A 101 34.96 12.03 -10.52
C GLU A 101 34.09 11.65 -9.32
N ASN A 102 33.87 10.34 -9.11
CA ASN A 102 33.07 9.82 -8.02
C ASN A 102 33.53 8.42 -7.58
N ILE A 103 33.28 8.10 -6.30
CA ILE A 103 33.42 6.76 -5.76
C ILE A 103 32.12 6.44 -5.02
N GLU A 104 31.48 5.32 -5.37
CA GLU A 104 30.26 4.83 -4.75
C GLU A 104 30.32 3.31 -4.49
N GLU A 105 29.59 2.81 -3.50
CA GLU A 105 29.50 1.37 -3.26
C GLU A 105 28.80 0.69 -4.45
N ASP A 106 29.33 -0.42 -4.95
CA ASP A 106 28.76 -1.17 -6.07
C ASP A 106 27.49 -1.90 -5.60
N ALA A 107 26.37 -1.23 -5.79
CA ALA A 107 25.08 -1.75 -5.38
C ALA A 107 24.62 -2.90 -6.29
N ILE A 108 23.94 -3.86 -5.70
CA ILE A 108 23.33 -4.95 -6.46
C ILE A 108 22.08 -4.43 -7.16
N VAL A 109 22.08 -4.49 -8.49
CA VAL A 109 20.88 -4.28 -9.30
C VAL A 109 20.22 -5.62 -9.58
N SER A 110 18.95 -5.75 -9.20
CA SER A 110 18.13 -6.93 -9.49
C SER A 110 17.05 -6.58 -10.52
N LYS A 111 16.50 -7.60 -11.18
CA LYS A 111 15.25 -7.40 -11.92
C LYS A 111 14.18 -6.92 -10.91
N MET A 112 13.37 -5.96 -11.30
CA MET A 112 12.27 -5.50 -10.46
C MET A 112 11.24 -6.63 -10.35
N SER A 113 10.94 -7.01 -9.10
CA SER A 113 9.84 -7.92 -8.80
C SER A 113 8.53 -7.12 -8.68
N PRO A 114 7.40 -7.67 -9.11
CA PRO A 114 6.11 -7.06 -8.85
C PRO A 114 5.84 -6.97 -7.34
N PRO A 115 4.94 -6.08 -6.90
CA PRO A 115 4.43 -6.12 -5.54
C PRO A 115 3.94 -7.54 -5.20
N TRP A 116 4.32 -8.04 -4.03
CA TRP A 116 4.04 -9.43 -3.66
C TRP A 116 2.54 -9.80 -3.73
N HIS A 117 1.65 -8.85 -3.49
CA HIS A 117 0.21 -9.09 -3.54
C HIS A 117 -0.29 -9.34 -4.97
N LEU A 118 0.34 -8.74 -5.96
CA LEU A 118 0.01 -8.99 -7.38
C LEU A 118 0.52 -10.37 -7.80
N ASP A 119 1.77 -10.69 -7.48
CA ASP A 119 2.39 -12.01 -7.72
C ASP A 119 1.62 -13.14 -7.00
N ARG A 120 1.11 -12.88 -5.77
CA ARG A 120 0.38 -13.91 -5.02
C ARG A 120 -0.97 -14.28 -5.62
N ILE A 121 -1.68 -13.34 -6.17
CA ILE A 121 -3.03 -13.58 -6.69
C ILE A 121 -3.05 -14.18 -8.10
N ASP A 122 -1.92 -14.30 -8.78
CA ASP A 122 -1.82 -14.90 -10.12
C ASP A 122 -1.34 -16.35 -10.11
N GLN A 123 -1.06 -16.91 -8.94
CA GLN A 123 -0.57 -18.26 -8.77
C GLN A 123 -1.32 -19.05 -7.69
N ASN A 124 -1.29 -20.39 -7.80
CA ASN A 124 -2.00 -21.26 -6.84
C ASN A 124 -1.27 -21.39 -5.51
N TYR A 125 0.05 -21.59 -5.54
CA TYR A 125 0.84 -21.99 -4.38
C TYR A 125 2.11 -21.17 -4.27
N LEU A 126 2.63 -21.05 -3.06
CA LEU A 126 3.96 -20.53 -2.79
C LEU A 126 5.06 -21.51 -3.27
N PRO A 127 6.29 -21.06 -3.51
CA PRO A 127 6.80 -19.71 -3.34
C PRO A 127 6.36 -18.73 -4.43
N LEU A 128 6.43 -17.41 -4.17
CA LEU A 128 6.23 -16.37 -5.17
C LEU A 128 7.27 -16.51 -6.29
N ASP A 129 6.84 -16.41 -7.55
CA ASP A 129 7.74 -16.61 -8.70
C ASP A 129 8.32 -15.31 -9.27
N ASN A 130 7.90 -14.16 -8.69
CA ASN A 130 8.30 -12.79 -9.09
C ASN A 130 7.95 -12.46 -10.55
N ARG A 131 6.81 -12.94 -11.03
CA ARG A 131 6.25 -12.66 -12.35
C ARG A 131 4.79 -12.23 -12.19
N LEU A 132 4.25 -11.60 -13.22
CA LEU A 132 2.81 -11.30 -13.31
C LEU A 132 2.27 -11.98 -14.57
N SER A 133 1.64 -13.14 -14.40
CA SER A 133 1.09 -13.90 -15.51
C SER A 133 -0.09 -13.18 -16.19
N PHE A 134 -0.84 -12.37 -15.43
CA PHE A 134 -1.95 -11.59 -15.96
C PHE A 134 -1.53 -10.23 -16.58
N SER A 135 -0.25 -9.85 -16.54
CA SER A 135 0.24 -8.62 -17.17
C SER A 135 0.61 -8.81 -18.64
N ASP A 136 0.87 -10.04 -19.05
CA ASP A 136 1.40 -10.39 -20.37
C ASP A 136 0.30 -10.63 -21.40
N LEU A 137 -0.96 -10.66 -20.98
CA LEU A 137 -2.12 -10.81 -21.85
C LEU A 137 -2.45 -9.48 -22.52
N ASP A 138 -2.13 -9.36 -23.77
CA ASP A 138 -2.60 -8.45 -24.85
C ASP A 138 -3.28 -7.10 -24.48
N GLY A 139 -2.83 -6.39 -23.45
CA GLY A 139 -3.18 -4.98 -23.24
C GLY A 139 -4.63 -4.63 -22.93
N THR A 140 -5.58 -5.58 -22.99
CA THR A 140 -7.01 -5.31 -22.97
C THR A 140 -7.77 -5.72 -21.70
N GLN A 141 -7.09 -6.29 -20.72
CA GLN A 141 -7.75 -6.90 -19.55
C GLN A 141 -7.32 -6.29 -18.22
N ARG A 142 -7.19 -4.96 -18.20
CA ARG A 142 -6.68 -4.24 -17.02
C ARG A 142 -7.74 -3.49 -16.23
N GLY A 143 -9.03 -3.74 -16.50
CA GLY A 143 -10.13 -3.02 -15.87
C GLY A 143 -10.69 -1.86 -16.71
N GLU A 144 -10.33 -1.76 -17.99
CA GLU A 144 -10.80 -0.71 -18.89
C GLU A 144 -12.33 -0.70 -18.99
N GLY A 145 -12.91 0.51 -18.87
CA GLY A 145 -14.35 0.72 -18.89
C GLY A 145 -15.07 0.43 -17.57
N VAL A 146 -14.34 -0.06 -16.54
CA VAL A 146 -14.92 -0.31 -15.22
C VAL A 146 -14.64 0.87 -14.29
N TYR A 147 -15.67 1.27 -13.55
CA TYR A 147 -15.61 2.31 -12.53
C TYR A 147 -15.61 1.70 -11.14
N VAL A 148 -14.62 2.03 -10.32
CA VAL A 148 -14.57 1.56 -8.93
C VAL A 148 -14.83 2.76 -8.01
N TYR A 149 -15.96 2.72 -7.32
CA TYR A 149 -16.38 3.72 -6.36
C TYR A 149 -15.74 3.38 -5.01
N VAL A 150 -14.89 4.27 -4.52
CA VAL A 150 -14.17 4.11 -3.24
C VAL A 150 -14.82 5.00 -2.19
N LEU A 151 -15.66 4.39 -1.34
CA LEU A 151 -16.32 5.08 -0.22
C LEU A 151 -15.39 5.04 0.98
N ASP A 152 -14.63 6.14 1.19
CA ASP A 152 -13.50 6.17 2.13
C ASP A 152 -13.19 7.61 2.59
N THR A 153 -11.95 7.91 2.97
CA THR A 153 -11.45 9.21 3.45
C THR A 153 -11.19 10.25 2.36
N GLY A 154 -11.40 9.88 1.10
CA GLY A 154 -11.05 10.66 -0.08
C GLY A 154 -9.96 9.98 -0.89
N VAL A 155 -9.49 10.61 -1.98
CA VAL A 155 -8.39 10.10 -2.81
C VAL A 155 -7.57 11.28 -3.33
N GLN A 156 -6.26 11.23 -3.18
CA GLN A 156 -5.33 12.22 -3.74
C GLN A 156 -5.04 11.93 -5.21
N SER A 157 -5.69 12.67 -6.12
CA SER A 157 -5.63 12.45 -7.57
C SER A 157 -4.25 12.72 -8.19
N LYS A 158 -3.47 13.60 -7.57
CA LYS A 158 -2.14 14.00 -8.07
C LYS A 158 -1.05 12.97 -7.82
N HIS A 159 -1.27 12.00 -6.93
CA HIS A 159 -0.29 10.98 -6.65
C HIS A 159 0.11 10.22 -7.93
N ALA A 160 1.41 9.94 -8.11
CA ALA A 160 1.97 9.32 -9.31
C ALA A 160 1.31 7.98 -9.70
N GLU A 161 0.85 7.19 -8.73
CA GLU A 161 0.08 5.96 -8.98
C GLU A 161 -1.30 6.23 -9.59
N LEU A 162 -1.94 7.34 -9.22
CA LEU A 162 -3.35 7.62 -9.49
C LEU A 162 -3.57 8.70 -10.54
N ARG A 163 -2.51 9.34 -11.04
CA ARG A 163 -2.59 10.41 -12.04
C ARG A 163 -3.34 9.92 -13.29
N GLY A 164 -4.47 10.59 -13.61
CA GLY A 164 -5.34 10.24 -14.74
C GLY A 164 -6.25 9.02 -14.51
N LYS A 165 -6.29 8.48 -13.28
CA LYS A 165 -7.18 7.36 -12.89
C LYS A 165 -8.49 7.83 -12.28
N ILE A 166 -8.48 9.00 -11.64
CA ILE A 166 -9.66 9.52 -10.96
C ILE A 166 -10.62 10.13 -12.01
N ASP A 167 -11.87 9.66 -11.98
CA ASP A 167 -12.96 10.16 -12.82
C ASP A 167 -13.61 11.37 -12.17
N SER A 168 -13.96 11.27 -10.90
CA SER A 168 -14.60 12.32 -10.13
C SER A 168 -14.39 12.18 -8.63
N HIS A 169 -14.63 13.28 -7.92
CA HIS A 169 -14.62 13.37 -6.47
C HIS A 169 -15.95 13.91 -5.97
N VAL A 170 -16.46 13.32 -4.90
CA VAL A 170 -17.63 13.82 -4.18
C VAL A 170 -17.42 13.63 -2.68
N THR A 171 -18.03 14.48 -1.87
CA THR A 171 -18.14 14.29 -0.43
C THR A 171 -19.60 14.13 -0.02
N ALA A 172 -19.86 13.18 0.86
CA ALA A 172 -21.13 13.02 1.54
C ALA A 172 -21.09 13.55 2.99
N LEU A 173 -19.92 14.09 3.40
CA LEU A 173 -19.76 14.74 4.70
C LEU A 173 -20.49 16.08 4.73
N ASP A 174 -20.86 16.53 5.93
CA ASP A 174 -21.45 17.84 6.14
C ASP A 174 -20.47 18.93 5.67
N PRO A 175 -20.91 19.97 4.91
CA PRO A 175 -20.04 21.04 4.43
C PRO A 175 -19.24 21.78 5.51
N ASP A 176 -19.70 21.76 6.74
CA ASP A 176 -19.01 22.37 7.87
C ASP A 176 -17.85 21.51 8.40
N GLU A 177 -17.79 20.21 8.03
CA GLU A 177 -16.78 19.28 8.53
C GLU A 177 -15.55 19.20 7.63
N ASP A 178 -15.69 19.40 6.31
CA ASP A 178 -14.54 19.31 5.42
C ASP A 178 -14.78 19.82 3.98
N ASN A 179 -14.05 20.86 3.57
CA ASN A 179 -14.13 21.46 2.24
C ASN A 179 -13.09 20.93 1.24
N LEU A 180 -12.40 19.82 1.53
CA LEU A 180 -11.23 19.36 0.78
C LEU A 180 -11.59 18.18 -0.15
N LEU A 181 -12.24 18.47 -1.29
CA LEU A 181 -12.71 17.44 -2.23
C LEU A 181 -11.59 16.59 -2.88
N ASP A 182 -10.45 17.20 -3.19
CA ASP A 182 -9.32 16.55 -3.89
C ASP A 182 -8.17 16.16 -2.95
N LEU A 183 -8.42 16.14 -1.65
CA LEU A 183 -7.43 15.77 -0.67
C LEU A 183 -7.91 14.58 0.16
N ASP A 184 -6.95 13.79 0.57
CA ASP A 184 -7.13 12.70 1.51
C ASP A 184 -6.19 12.90 2.70
N PRO A 185 -6.62 13.67 3.72
CA PRO A 185 -5.76 13.99 4.86
C PRO A 185 -5.39 12.78 5.72
N ASP A 186 -6.23 11.75 5.77
CA ASP A 186 -5.93 10.47 6.44
C ASP A 186 -4.99 9.59 5.62
N GLY A 187 -5.22 9.50 4.30
CA GLY A 187 -4.44 8.69 3.37
C GLY A 187 -4.95 7.27 3.15
N HIS A 188 -5.98 6.81 3.87
CA HIS A 188 -6.49 5.44 3.75
C HIS A 188 -7.16 5.20 2.41
N GLY A 189 -8.02 6.10 1.95
CA GLY A 189 -8.71 5.96 0.67
C GLY A 189 -7.76 6.03 -0.53
N THR A 190 -6.74 6.90 -0.49
CA THR A 190 -5.67 6.96 -1.50
C THR A 190 -4.91 5.64 -1.58
N PHE A 191 -4.57 5.06 -0.43
CA PHE A 191 -3.89 3.78 -0.37
C PHE A 191 -4.75 2.67 -1.00
N CYS A 192 -6.02 2.56 -0.61
CA CYS A 192 -6.97 1.61 -1.17
C CYS A 192 -7.14 1.80 -2.69
N ALA A 193 -7.33 3.03 -3.15
CA ALA A 193 -7.46 3.35 -4.57
C ALA A 193 -6.21 2.92 -5.37
N SER A 194 -5.01 3.07 -4.80
CA SER A 194 -3.77 2.64 -5.45
C SER A 194 -3.65 1.12 -5.60
N LEU A 195 -4.17 0.35 -4.63
CA LEU A 195 -4.22 -1.12 -4.74
C LEU A 195 -5.23 -1.58 -5.79
N ILE A 196 -6.27 -0.77 -6.07
CA ILE A 196 -7.25 -1.06 -7.12
C ILE A 196 -6.69 -0.72 -8.51
N ALA A 197 -6.35 0.56 -8.73
CA ALA A 197 -6.09 1.11 -10.07
C ALA A 197 -4.70 1.77 -10.21
N GLY A 198 -3.84 1.65 -9.22
CA GLY A 198 -2.49 2.19 -9.27
C GLY A 198 -1.70 1.66 -10.46
N ARG A 199 -0.82 2.52 -10.99
CA ARG A 199 -0.02 2.21 -12.17
C ARG A 199 0.91 1.00 -11.96
N THR A 200 1.47 0.87 -10.75
CA THR A 200 2.42 -0.20 -10.39
C THR A 200 1.93 -1.09 -9.26
N THR A 201 1.03 -0.58 -8.43
CA THR A 201 0.50 -1.31 -7.27
C THR A 201 -0.92 -1.82 -7.48
N GLY A 202 -1.61 -1.38 -8.53
CA GLY A 202 -3.00 -1.70 -8.78
C GLY A 202 -3.21 -3.04 -9.45
N VAL A 203 -4.24 -3.77 -9.01
CA VAL A 203 -4.70 -5.01 -9.65
C VAL A 203 -5.35 -4.73 -11.00
N ALA A 204 -6.08 -3.63 -11.13
CA ALA A 204 -6.82 -3.20 -12.33
C ALA A 204 -6.38 -1.79 -12.78
N PRO A 205 -5.15 -1.60 -13.29
CA PRO A 205 -4.63 -0.28 -13.62
C PRO A 205 -5.36 0.42 -14.79
N GLY A 206 -6.24 -0.26 -15.51
CA GLY A 206 -7.13 0.31 -16.54
C GLY A 206 -8.45 0.86 -15.99
N ALA A 207 -8.80 0.53 -14.74
CA ALA A 207 -10.04 0.99 -14.12
C ALA A 207 -10.02 2.50 -13.81
N LYS A 208 -11.20 3.09 -13.73
CA LYS A 208 -11.42 4.45 -13.24
C LYS A 208 -11.85 4.42 -11.78
N ILE A 209 -11.34 5.33 -11.00
CA ILE A 209 -11.72 5.52 -9.59
C ILE A 209 -12.71 6.69 -9.50
N VAL A 210 -13.78 6.49 -8.76
CA VAL A 210 -14.67 7.55 -8.29
C VAL A 210 -14.49 7.66 -6.79
N SER A 211 -13.97 8.79 -6.34
CA SER A 211 -13.74 9.06 -4.92
C SER A 211 -15.03 9.55 -4.28
N VAL A 212 -15.55 8.79 -3.33
CA VAL A 212 -16.74 9.16 -2.55
C VAL A 212 -16.33 9.29 -1.09
N ARG A 213 -16.14 10.52 -0.64
CA ARG A 213 -15.67 10.77 0.71
C ARG A 213 -16.83 10.65 1.70
N VAL A 214 -16.75 9.66 2.58
CA VAL A 214 -17.71 9.33 3.65
C VAL A 214 -17.05 9.28 5.03
N LEU A 215 -15.72 9.43 5.07
CA LEU A 215 -14.92 9.46 6.30
C LEU A 215 -14.09 10.76 6.32
N ASN A 216 -13.99 11.35 7.50
CA ASN A 216 -13.26 12.59 7.76
C ASN A 216 -11.74 12.37 7.84
N SER A 217 -10.99 13.41 8.20
CA SER A 217 -9.53 13.39 8.35
C SER A 217 -8.99 12.43 9.42
N ASP A 218 -9.84 11.98 10.34
CA ASP A 218 -9.47 11.01 11.37
C ASP A 218 -9.82 9.56 10.97
N GLY A 219 -10.31 9.35 9.73
CA GLY A 219 -10.77 8.05 9.26
C GLY A 219 -12.09 7.61 9.89
N ALA A 220 -12.90 8.54 10.38
CA ALA A 220 -14.19 8.28 11.01
C ALA A 220 -15.32 8.95 10.20
N GLY A 221 -16.52 8.38 10.26
CA GLY A 221 -17.72 8.93 9.62
C GLY A 221 -18.97 8.38 10.26
N SER A 222 -20.10 9.02 10.01
CA SER A 222 -21.39 8.56 10.51
C SER A 222 -21.99 7.50 9.57
N VAL A 223 -22.92 6.73 10.09
CA VAL A 223 -23.73 5.82 9.25
C VAL A 223 -24.50 6.59 8.18
N SER A 224 -24.97 7.82 8.51
CA SER A 224 -25.68 8.68 7.56
C SER A 224 -24.82 9.08 6.37
N ASP A 225 -23.55 9.41 6.60
CA ASP A 225 -22.61 9.77 5.52
C ASP A 225 -22.35 8.60 4.59
N VAL A 226 -22.16 7.39 5.16
CA VAL A 226 -22.00 6.17 4.38
C VAL A 226 -23.24 5.83 3.57
N VAL A 227 -24.44 5.99 4.15
CA VAL A 227 -25.72 5.78 3.45
C VAL A 227 -25.89 6.79 2.35
N ALA A 228 -25.65 8.09 2.60
CA ALA A 228 -25.76 9.15 1.60
C ALA A 228 -24.76 8.92 0.44
N GLY A 229 -23.51 8.57 0.76
CA GLY A 229 -22.50 8.23 -0.25
C GLY A 229 -22.90 7.02 -1.09
N LEU A 230 -23.51 6.01 -0.50
CA LEU A 230 -23.96 4.80 -1.20
C LEU A 230 -25.18 5.10 -2.10
N GLU A 231 -26.12 5.92 -1.65
CA GLU A 231 -27.28 6.34 -2.44
C GLU A 231 -26.84 7.20 -3.65
N TRP A 232 -25.96 8.17 -3.43
CA TRP A 232 -25.35 8.94 -4.53
C TRP A 232 -24.63 8.02 -5.53
N THR A 233 -23.87 7.04 -5.03
CA THR A 233 -23.19 6.06 -5.89
C THR A 233 -24.17 5.24 -6.73
N SER A 234 -25.31 4.84 -6.13
CA SER A 234 -26.38 4.14 -6.85
C SER A 234 -26.89 4.98 -8.01
N ASP A 235 -27.22 6.24 -7.77
CA ASP A 235 -27.73 7.17 -8.80
C ASP A 235 -26.73 7.38 -9.94
N GLN A 236 -25.42 7.50 -9.63
CA GLN A 236 -24.38 7.61 -10.63
C GLN A 236 -24.25 6.36 -11.52
N ILE A 237 -24.29 5.19 -10.90
CA ILE A 237 -24.22 3.92 -11.64
C ILE A 237 -25.43 3.75 -12.54
N LEU A 238 -26.62 4.01 -12.04
CA LEU A 238 -27.86 3.92 -12.80
C LEU A 238 -27.87 4.91 -13.98
N SER A 239 -27.36 6.14 -13.78
CA SER A 239 -27.20 7.12 -14.86
C SER A 239 -26.26 6.62 -15.95
N LYS A 240 -25.06 6.11 -15.57
CA LYS A 240 -24.11 5.54 -16.54
C LYS A 240 -24.66 4.31 -17.27
N GLN A 241 -25.43 3.47 -16.60
CA GLN A 241 -26.13 2.34 -17.23
C GLN A 241 -27.18 2.80 -18.23
N ALA A 242 -27.94 3.87 -17.92
CA ALA A 242 -28.97 4.42 -18.79
C ALA A 242 -28.39 5.09 -20.05
N GLU A 243 -27.17 5.65 -19.98
CA GLU A 243 -26.46 6.20 -21.12
C GLU A 243 -26.11 5.14 -22.18
N ASN A 244 -26.11 3.86 -21.81
CA ASN A 244 -25.82 2.71 -22.66
C ASN A 244 -24.57 2.88 -23.54
N SER A 245 -23.53 3.46 -22.95
CA SER A 245 -22.27 3.74 -23.63
C SER A 245 -21.38 2.50 -23.63
N ASP A 246 -20.80 2.15 -24.78
CA ASP A 246 -19.80 1.08 -24.91
C ASP A 246 -18.57 1.30 -24.01
N MET A 247 -18.37 2.53 -23.53
CA MET A 247 -17.29 2.92 -22.64
C MET A 247 -17.53 2.49 -21.19
N PHE A 248 -18.79 2.23 -20.79
CA PHE A 248 -19.14 1.77 -19.45
C PHE A 248 -19.36 0.26 -19.44
N LYS A 249 -18.43 -0.48 -18.85
CA LYS A 249 -18.50 -1.95 -18.74
C LYS A 249 -19.03 -2.44 -17.41
N GLY A 250 -19.25 -1.55 -16.45
CA GLY A 250 -19.80 -1.88 -15.16
C GLY A 250 -19.12 -1.13 -14.00
N ALA A 251 -19.60 -1.40 -12.79
CA ALA A 251 -19.13 -0.77 -11.59
C ALA A 251 -18.86 -1.78 -10.46
N VAL A 252 -17.89 -1.45 -9.63
CA VAL A 252 -17.59 -2.11 -8.34
C VAL A 252 -17.59 -1.03 -7.27
N VAL A 253 -18.08 -1.36 -6.08
CA VAL A 253 -18.04 -0.45 -4.93
C VAL A 253 -17.17 -1.05 -3.84
N LEU A 254 -16.19 -0.27 -3.36
CA LEU A 254 -15.39 -0.61 -2.21
C LEU A 254 -15.91 0.11 -0.97
N LEU A 255 -16.28 -0.66 0.06
CA LEU A 255 -16.57 -0.23 1.43
C LEU A 255 -15.47 -0.79 2.34
N ALA A 256 -14.29 -0.16 2.33
CA ALA A 256 -13.15 -0.57 3.17
C ALA A 256 -13.31 -0.10 4.62
N LEU A 257 -14.53 -0.06 5.11
CA LEU A 257 -14.99 0.45 6.39
C LEU A 257 -15.98 -0.50 7.05
N GLY A 258 -16.32 -0.26 8.31
CA GLY A 258 -17.33 -1.01 9.00
C GLY A 258 -17.65 -0.43 10.38
N ALA A 259 -18.89 -0.64 10.82
CA ALA A 259 -19.29 -0.26 12.17
C ALA A 259 -18.60 -1.14 13.23
N PRO A 260 -18.38 -0.63 14.43
CA PRO A 260 -17.85 -1.41 15.55
C PRO A 260 -18.66 -2.69 15.81
N ILE A 261 -17.97 -3.73 16.32
CA ILE A 261 -18.59 -5.02 16.64
C ILE A 261 -19.80 -4.83 17.56
N GLY A 262 -20.91 -5.49 17.19
CA GLY A 262 -22.18 -5.43 17.94
C GLY A 262 -23.06 -4.24 17.60
N VAL A 263 -22.57 -3.26 16.86
CA VAL A 263 -23.41 -2.18 16.33
C VAL A 263 -24.32 -2.73 15.24
N ARG A 264 -25.61 -2.49 15.38
CA ARG A 264 -26.63 -2.85 14.41
C ARG A 264 -27.16 -1.58 13.76
N SER A 265 -27.01 -1.48 12.46
CA SER A 265 -27.58 -0.37 11.69
C SER A 265 -28.50 -0.91 10.58
N ARG A 266 -29.80 -0.84 10.83
CA ARG A 266 -30.79 -1.16 9.79
C ARG A 266 -30.73 -0.20 8.62
N ALA A 267 -30.37 1.05 8.86
CA ALA A 267 -30.23 2.04 7.79
C ALA A 267 -29.17 1.60 6.79
N LEU A 268 -27.95 1.26 7.27
CA LEU A 268 -26.87 0.79 6.42
C LEU A 268 -27.18 -0.56 5.74
N GLU A 269 -27.79 -1.50 6.47
CA GLU A 269 -28.20 -2.77 5.88
C GLU A 269 -29.23 -2.59 4.75
N ASN A 270 -30.23 -1.76 4.98
CA ASN A 270 -31.25 -1.46 3.96
C ASN A 270 -30.65 -0.72 2.75
N ALA A 271 -29.68 0.18 2.98
CA ALA A 271 -28.99 0.88 1.89
C ALA A 271 -28.17 -0.09 1.04
N VAL A 272 -27.40 -1.01 1.66
CA VAL A 272 -26.67 -2.07 0.97
C VAL A 272 -27.62 -2.99 0.18
N ASP A 273 -28.70 -3.42 0.78
CA ASP A 273 -29.71 -4.27 0.11
C ASP A 273 -30.38 -3.56 -1.07
N ARG A 274 -30.68 -2.27 -0.93
CA ARG A 274 -31.27 -1.44 -1.99
C ARG A 274 -30.26 -1.28 -3.13
N PHE A 275 -29.05 -0.85 -2.83
CA PHE A 275 -27.97 -0.68 -3.79
C PHE A 275 -27.78 -1.94 -4.65
N ALA A 276 -27.64 -3.11 -4.00
CA ALA A 276 -27.41 -4.37 -4.71
C ALA A 276 -28.58 -4.76 -5.64
N ARG A 277 -29.82 -4.46 -5.26
CA ARG A 277 -31.00 -4.73 -6.11
C ARG A 277 -31.13 -3.78 -7.29
N GLU A 278 -30.82 -2.50 -7.08
CA GLU A 278 -31.03 -1.47 -8.08
C GLU A 278 -29.94 -1.45 -9.14
N THR A 279 -28.67 -1.54 -8.71
CA THR A 279 -27.54 -1.38 -9.62
C THR A 279 -27.01 -2.70 -10.18
N ASN A 280 -27.28 -3.81 -9.53
CA ASN A 280 -26.65 -5.11 -9.80
C ASN A 280 -25.12 -5.08 -9.80
N SER A 281 -24.51 -4.11 -9.09
CA SER A 281 -23.07 -3.93 -8.99
C SER A 281 -22.52 -4.57 -7.71
N LEU A 282 -21.29 -5.11 -7.77
CA LEU A 282 -20.69 -5.79 -6.62
C LEU A 282 -20.19 -4.79 -5.57
N LEU A 283 -20.64 -4.99 -4.33
CA LEU A 283 -20.11 -4.37 -3.13
C LEU A 283 -19.03 -5.26 -2.54
N VAL A 284 -17.82 -4.73 -2.39
CA VAL A 284 -16.70 -5.41 -1.73
C VAL A 284 -16.44 -4.72 -0.41
N THR A 285 -16.38 -5.48 0.68
CA THR A 285 -16.17 -4.93 2.01
C THR A 285 -15.10 -5.67 2.81
N ALA A 286 -14.48 -4.94 3.73
CA ALA A 286 -13.54 -5.49 4.69
C ALA A 286 -14.27 -6.35 5.75
N SER A 287 -13.68 -7.46 6.16
CA SER A 287 -14.24 -8.27 7.25
C SER A 287 -14.14 -7.60 8.63
N GLY A 288 -13.19 -6.66 8.77
CA GLY A 288 -12.87 -5.93 10.00
C GLY A 288 -11.60 -6.45 10.70
N ASN A 289 -11.07 -5.63 11.63
CA ASN A 289 -9.75 -5.80 12.24
C ASN A 289 -9.84 -5.87 13.79
N GLN A 290 -10.82 -6.61 14.34
CA GLN A 290 -11.05 -6.70 15.79
C GLN A 290 -10.86 -8.12 16.34
N ASN A 291 -10.35 -9.07 15.53
CA ASN A 291 -10.25 -10.49 15.87
C ASN A 291 -11.57 -11.05 16.43
N ALA A 292 -12.67 -10.81 15.74
CA ALA A 292 -14.02 -11.11 16.16
C ALA A 292 -14.82 -11.84 15.04
N ASP A 293 -16.12 -12.09 15.27
CA ASP A 293 -17.01 -12.63 14.24
C ASP A 293 -17.39 -11.53 13.23
N ALA A 294 -17.03 -11.71 11.97
CA ALA A 294 -17.41 -10.81 10.88
C ALA A 294 -18.92 -10.67 10.74
N CYS A 295 -19.71 -11.71 11.12
CA CYS A 295 -21.15 -11.65 11.12
C CYS A 295 -21.75 -10.72 12.22
N ALA A 296 -20.93 -10.23 13.13
CA ALA A 296 -21.33 -9.26 14.14
C ALA A 296 -21.09 -7.78 13.71
N SER A 297 -20.57 -7.56 12.49
CA SER A 297 -20.28 -6.23 11.94
C SER A 297 -21.10 -5.95 10.68
N VAL A 298 -21.42 -4.67 10.43
CA VAL A 298 -22.01 -4.18 9.19
C VAL A 298 -21.00 -3.27 8.47
N PRO A 299 -20.88 -3.36 7.14
CA PRO A 299 -21.68 -4.18 6.21
C PRO A 299 -21.19 -5.63 6.04
N ALA A 300 -20.10 -6.07 6.70
CA ALA A 300 -19.45 -7.37 6.51
C ALA A 300 -20.40 -8.60 6.62
N ARG A 301 -21.46 -8.48 7.44
CA ARG A 301 -22.45 -9.57 7.58
C ARG A 301 -23.48 -9.70 6.46
N SER A 302 -23.54 -8.71 5.55
CA SER A 302 -24.49 -8.71 4.46
C SER A 302 -24.09 -9.74 3.39
N SER A 303 -24.99 -10.65 3.03
CA SER A 303 -24.76 -11.57 1.91
C SER A 303 -24.68 -10.89 0.55
N ARG A 304 -25.13 -9.62 0.46
CA ARG A 304 -25.04 -8.79 -0.75
C ARG A 304 -23.63 -8.29 -1.01
N CYS A 305 -22.78 -8.26 0.03
CA CYS A 305 -21.38 -7.89 -0.11
C CYS A 305 -20.51 -9.12 -0.40
N MET A 306 -19.37 -8.89 -1.00
CA MET A 306 -18.24 -9.81 -0.93
C MET A 306 -17.35 -9.38 0.23
N THR A 307 -17.33 -10.16 1.29
CA THR A 307 -16.60 -9.86 2.53
C THR A 307 -15.22 -10.50 2.49
N VAL A 308 -14.18 -9.69 2.65
CA VAL A 308 -12.79 -10.06 2.42
C VAL A 308 -11.97 -9.98 3.70
N ALA A 309 -11.26 -11.06 4.03
CA ALA A 309 -10.27 -11.13 5.09
C ALA A 309 -8.83 -11.06 4.53
N ALA A 310 -7.85 -10.76 5.35
CA ALA A 310 -6.48 -10.50 4.94
C ALA A 310 -5.52 -11.67 5.20
N THR A 311 -4.53 -11.86 4.30
CA THR A 311 -3.37 -12.74 4.52
C THR A 311 -2.06 -11.99 4.36
N ASP A 312 -0.98 -12.54 4.93
CA ASP A 312 0.38 -12.13 4.64
C ASP A 312 0.96 -12.87 3.40
N SER A 313 2.21 -12.54 3.03
CA SER A 313 2.93 -13.14 1.88
C SER A 313 3.29 -14.63 2.05
N ARG A 314 2.98 -15.22 3.19
CA ARG A 314 3.18 -16.65 3.50
C ARG A 314 1.84 -17.38 3.64
N ASP A 315 0.76 -16.78 3.16
CA ASP A 315 -0.62 -17.28 3.30
C ASP A 315 -1.08 -17.41 4.76
N MET A 316 -0.42 -16.71 5.69
CA MET A 316 -0.87 -16.70 7.09
C MET A 316 -2.05 -15.75 7.26
N ASN A 317 -3.06 -16.21 7.99
CA ASN A 317 -4.18 -15.37 8.41
C ASN A 317 -3.68 -14.14 9.19
N TYR A 318 -4.15 -12.95 8.82
CA TYR A 318 -3.86 -11.74 9.59
C TYR A 318 -4.46 -11.85 10.99
N ALA A 319 -3.64 -11.62 12.02
CA ALA A 319 -4.00 -11.88 13.41
C ALA A 319 -5.24 -11.09 13.90
N TRP A 320 -5.51 -9.95 13.28
CA TRP A 320 -6.62 -9.06 13.64
C TRP A 320 -7.88 -9.27 12.79
N ASN A 321 -7.86 -10.19 11.80
CA ASN A 321 -9.03 -10.44 10.98
C ASN A 321 -10.27 -10.72 11.83
N ASN A 322 -11.39 -10.12 11.45
CA ASN A 322 -12.68 -10.72 11.77
C ASN A 322 -12.90 -11.91 10.85
N LEU A 323 -13.34 -13.01 11.41
CA LEU A 323 -13.51 -14.30 10.72
C LEU A 323 -14.95 -14.81 10.85
N GLY A 324 -15.20 -16.02 10.42
CA GLY A 324 -16.51 -16.65 10.51
C GLY A 324 -17.17 -16.84 9.14
N ARG A 325 -18.39 -17.37 9.16
CA ARG A 325 -19.14 -17.76 7.95
C ARG A 325 -19.49 -16.60 7.00
N CYS A 326 -19.40 -15.36 7.47
CA CYS A 326 -19.66 -14.18 6.65
C CYS A 326 -18.45 -13.75 5.81
N VAL A 327 -17.28 -14.35 6.02
CA VAL A 327 -16.11 -14.13 5.15
C VAL A 327 -16.25 -14.99 3.91
N ASP A 328 -16.23 -14.38 2.73
CA ASP A 328 -16.34 -15.08 1.43
C ASP A 328 -14.97 -15.55 0.93
N VAL A 329 -13.94 -14.70 1.07
CA VAL A 329 -12.62 -14.94 0.51
C VAL A 329 -11.54 -14.24 1.33
N PHE A 330 -10.33 -14.78 1.33
CA PHE A 330 -9.11 -14.10 1.77
C PHE A 330 -8.42 -13.45 0.58
N ALA A 331 -7.71 -12.34 0.83
CA ALA A 331 -6.82 -11.73 -0.15
C ALA A 331 -5.57 -11.17 0.54
N PRO A 332 -4.48 -10.92 -0.20
CA PRO A 332 -3.34 -10.20 0.33
C PRO A 332 -3.74 -8.90 1.01
N GLY A 333 -3.31 -8.70 2.27
CA GLY A 333 -3.70 -7.54 3.05
C GLY A 333 -2.71 -7.13 4.14
N VAL A 334 -1.51 -7.75 4.21
CA VAL A 334 -0.53 -7.47 5.26
C VAL A 334 0.77 -6.94 4.65
N ARG A 335 1.21 -5.74 5.09
CA ARG A 335 2.40 -5.05 4.57
C ARG A 335 2.35 -4.89 3.05
N LEU A 336 1.23 -4.43 2.54
CA LEU A 336 1.13 -4.04 1.13
C LEU A 336 1.78 -2.68 0.92
N VAL A 337 2.42 -2.51 -0.24
CA VAL A 337 2.94 -1.22 -0.72
C VAL A 337 1.85 -0.53 -1.52
N GLY A 338 1.61 0.74 -1.24
CA GLY A 338 0.64 1.57 -1.95
C GLY A 338 0.98 3.04 -1.89
N ALA A 339 0.22 3.85 -2.61
CA ALA A 339 0.31 5.30 -2.59
C ALA A 339 0.02 5.83 -1.18
N CYS A 340 0.84 6.76 -0.72
CA CYS A 340 0.70 7.34 0.59
C CYS A 340 0.31 8.82 0.46
N ALA A 341 -0.83 9.18 1.01
CA ALA A 341 -1.28 10.56 1.19
C ALA A 341 -1.22 10.94 2.69
N GLY A 342 -1.13 12.23 2.97
CA GLY A 342 -1.03 12.71 4.35
C GLY A 342 0.39 12.61 4.93
N GLN A 343 0.81 13.66 5.61
CA GLN A 343 2.20 13.82 6.05
C GLN A 343 2.65 12.86 7.17
N ASN A 344 1.73 12.23 7.89
CA ASN A 344 2.06 11.56 9.16
C ASN A 344 2.24 10.04 9.08
N ARG A 345 1.93 9.40 7.94
CA ARG A 345 1.94 7.93 7.82
C ARG A 345 2.83 7.40 6.70
N CYS A 346 3.47 8.30 5.97
CA CYS A 346 4.31 7.95 4.83
C CYS A 346 5.75 7.72 5.25
N THR A 347 6.30 6.59 4.88
CA THR A 347 7.73 6.31 5.01
C THR A 347 8.46 6.94 3.83
N LYS A 348 9.62 7.57 4.08
CA LYS A 348 10.41 8.17 3.00
C LYS A 348 10.81 7.12 1.97
N LYS A 349 10.86 7.51 0.71
CA LYS A 349 11.14 6.72 -0.50
C LYS A 349 12.32 5.73 -0.35
N ASN A 350 13.31 6.03 0.48
CA ASN A 350 14.54 5.24 0.65
C ASN A 350 14.37 3.96 1.49
N GLU A 351 13.20 3.76 2.12
CA GLU A 351 12.91 2.59 2.97
C GLU A 351 11.89 1.63 2.34
N VAL A 352 11.32 2.02 1.20
CA VAL A 352 10.38 1.19 0.44
C VAL A 352 11.14 0.55 -0.70
N ASP A 353 11.17 -0.78 -0.74
CA ASP A 353 11.91 -1.60 -1.71
C ASP A 353 11.86 -1.08 -3.15
N ALA A 354 12.84 -1.48 -3.97
CA ALA A 354 13.16 -1.05 -5.35
C ALA A 354 11.99 -0.92 -6.36
N ILE A 355 10.75 -1.22 -5.97
CA ILE A 355 9.53 -1.07 -6.78
C ILE A 355 9.29 0.42 -7.13
N THR A 356 9.71 1.32 -6.25
CA THR A 356 9.46 2.76 -6.38
C THR A 356 10.52 3.49 -7.22
N ALA A 357 11.65 2.85 -7.52
CA ALA A 357 12.77 3.47 -8.22
C ALA A 357 12.46 3.86 -9.69
N LYS A 358 11.34 3.43 -10.26
CA LYS A 358 10.94 3.77 -11.64
C LYS A 358 10.16 5.07 -11.80
N SER A 359 9.76 5.75 -10.74
CA SER A 359 9.02 7.01 -10.87
C SER A 359 9.92 8.25 -10.93
N SER A 360 11.24 8.10 -10.87
CA SER A 360 12.17 9.20 -11.07
C SER A 360 12.43 9.44 -12.56
N HIS A 361 11.51 10.10 -13.24
CA HIS A 361 11.85 10.97 -14.35
C HIS A 361 11.89 12.39 -13.80
N ASN A 362 13.10 12.93 -13.78
CA ASN A 362 13.46 14.35 -13.75
C ASN A 362 12.34 15.30 -13.30
N ASP A 363 12.28 15.60 -12.01
CA ASP A 363 11.81 16.89 -11.57
C ASP A 363 12.30 17.09 -10.13
N ASP A 364 12.92 18.25 -9.89
CA ASP A 364 13.53 18.72 -8.66
C ASP A 364 12.52 19.07 -7.56
N ASP A 365 11.38 18.33 -7.50
CA ASP A 365 10.38 18.52 -6.48
C ASP A 365 10.38 17.31 -5.53
N ASP A 366 10.69 17.58 -4.25
CA ASP A 366 10.45 16.74 -3.07
C ASP A 366 8.92 16.53 -2.84
N ASP A 367 8.19 16.17 -3.87
CA ASP A 367 6.75 16.19 -3.90
C ASP A 367 6.14 15.00 -3.15
N ILE A 368 5.27 15.33 -2.21
CA ILE A 368 4.29 14.46 -1.51
C ILE A 368 3.56 13.53 -2.51
N GLU A 369 3.48 13.92 -3.78
CA GLU A 369 2.83 13.20 -4.88
C GLU A 369 3.46 11.84 -5.24
N SER A 370 4.63 11.51 -4.72
CA SER A 370 5.35 10.27 -5.02
C SER A 370 5.70 9.44 -3.79
N LEU A 371 5.06 9.69 -2.64
CA LEU A 371 5.32 8.95 -1.42
C LEU A 371 4.61 7.60 -1.41
N TYR A 372 5.30 6.59 -0.96
CA TYR A 372 4.76 5.24 -0.78
C TYR A 372 4.84 4.83 0.68
N GLY A 373 3.98 3.89 1.08
CA GLY A 373 3.97 3.37 2.43
C GLY A 373 3.56 1.91 2.48
N TYR A 374 3.69 1.32 3.67
CA TYR A 374 3.18 -0.01 3.97
C TYR A 374 1.94 0.09 4.84
N GLN A 375 0.86 -0.57 4.43
CA GLN A 375 -0.32 -0.72 5.27
C GLN A 375 -0.73 -2.18 5.40
N SER A 376 -1.47 -2.48 6.48
CA SER A 376 -1.99 -3.81 6.77
C SER A 376 -3.42 -3.71 7.27
N GLY A 377 -4.28 -4.61 6.79
CA GLY A 377 -5.66 -4.68 7.23
C GLY A 377 -6.57 -5.36 6.20
N THR A 378 -7.77 -5.66 6.65
CA THR A 378 -8.83 -6.21 5.78
C THR A 378 -9.31 -5.21 4.73
N SER A 379 -9.10 -3.90 4.96
CA SER A 379 -9.34 -2.83 3.98
C SER A 379 -8.47 -3.01 2.73
N MET A 380 -7.17 -3.30 2.93
CA MET A 380 -6.22 -3.55 1.84
C MET A 380 -6.58 -4.81 1.06
N ALA A 381 -6.97 -5.87 1.76
CA ALA A 381 -7.46 -7.11 1.15
C ALA A 381 -8.73 -6.88 0.32
N ALA A 382 -9.67 -6.09 0.83
CA ALA A 382 -10.89 -5.71 0.12
C ALA A 382 -10.57 -4.89 -1.14
N ALA A 383 -9.61 -3.96 -1.08
CA ALA A 383 -9.17 -3.19 -2.23
C ALA A 383 -8.55 -4.07 -3.32
N VAL A 384 -7.70 -5.03 -2.96
CA VAL A 384 -7.14 -6.03 -3.89
C VAL A 384 -8.26 -6.84 -4.55
N ALA A 385 -9.27 -7.27 -3.78
CA ALA A 385 -10.41 -8.02 -4.30
C ALA A 385 -11.34 -7.16 -5.17
N ALA A 386 -11.49 -5.86 -4.88
CA ALA A 386 -12.24 -4.94 -5.72
C ALA A 386 -11.54 -4.73 -7.08
N GLY A 387 -10.21 -4.63 -7.09
CA GLY A 387 -9.43 -4.62 -8.32
C GLY A 387 -9.60 -5.91 -9.14
N ALA A 388 -9.62 -7.08 -8.49
CA ALA A 388 -9.89 -8.36 -9.15
C ALA A 388 -11.30 -8.39 -9.77
N ALA A 389 -12.31 -7.89 -9.08
CA ALA A 389 -13.67 -7.75 -9.59
C ALA A 389 -13.74 -6.83 -10.81
N ALA A 390 -13.01 -5.71 -10.78
CA ALA A 390 -12.93 -4.78 -11.89
C ALA A 390 -12.31 -5.41 -13.14
N ARG A 391 -11.28 -6.26 -13.00
CA ARG A 391 -10.73 -7.02 -14.13
C ARG A 391 -11.76 -7.96 -14.73
N ILE A 392 -12.43 -8.76 -13.90
CA ILE A 392 -13.45 -9.70 -14.35
C ILE A 392 -14.57 -9.00 -15.12
N LEU A 393 -15.02 -7.84 -14.64
CA LEU A 393 -16.03 -7.03 -15.32
C LEU A 393 -15.55 -6.44 -16.65
N SER A 394 -14.28 -6.03 -16.74
CA SER A 394 -13.74 -5.48 -18.00
C SER A 394 -13.74 -6.51 -19.13
N GLU A 395 -13.61 -7.79 -18.77
CA GLU A 395 -13.68 -8.93 -19.69
C GLU A 395 -15.13 -9.37 -19.96
N ASN A 396 -16.01 -9.17 -18.99
CA ASN A 396 -17.38 -9.66 -19.01
C ASN A 396 -18.38 -8.57 -18.60
N PRO A 397 -18.60 -7.56 -19.45
CA PRO A 397 -19.39 -6.37 -19.09
C PRO A 397 -20.87 -6.65 -18.80
N ASN A 398 -21.35 -7.84 -19.14
CA ASN A 398 -22.74 -8.24 -18.89
C ASN A 398 -22.95 -8.94 -17.53
N PHE A 399 -21.84 -9.14 -16.75
CA PHE A 399 -21.97 -9.83 -15.48
C PHE A 399 -22.47 -8.87 -14.39
N GLY A 400 -23.42 -9.39 -13.59
CA GLY A 400 -23.85 -8.72 -12.38
C GLY A 400 -23.03 -9.10 -11.16
N ALA A 401 -23.43 -8.56 -10.01
CA ALA A 401 -22.73 -8.77 -8.74
C ALA A 401 -22.51 -10.24 -8.38
N GLU A 402 -23.54 -11.05 -8.52
CA GLU A 402 -23.50 -12.48 -8.13
C GLU A 402 -22.62 -13.31 -9.08
N GLU A 403 -22.60 -13.00 -10.38
CA GLU A 403 -21.72 -13.66 -11.34
C GLU A 403 -20.24 -13.34 -11.04
N VAL A 404 -19.90 -12.07 -10.82
CA VAL A 404 -18.52 -11.64 -10.49
C VAL A 404 -18.08 -12.27 -9.18
N LYS A 405 -18.90 -12.16 -8.12
CA LYS A 405 -18.64 -12.81 -6.81
C LYS A 405 -18.47 -14.33 -6.99
N GLY A 406 -19.33 -14.95 -7.78
CA GLY A 406 -19.29 -16.39 -8.07
C GLY A 406 -17.99 -16.82 -8.76
N ILE A 407 -17.48 -16.04 -9.70
CA ILE A 407 -16.19 -16.29 -10.38
C ILE A 407 -15.03 -16.20 -9.38
N ILE A 408 -14.97 -15.15 -8.59
CA ILE A 408 -13.91 -14.97 -7.58
C ILE A 408 -13.89 -16.17 -6.62
N ILE A 409 -15.05 -16.61 -6.14
CA ILE A 409 -15.17 -17.74 -5.21
C ILE A 409 -14.81 -19.08 -5.88
N ARG A 410 -15.15 -19.27 -7.14
CA ARG A 410 -14.82 -20.52 -7.88
C ARG A 410 -13.33 -20.62 -8.18
N ASN A 411 -12.70 -19.50 -8.57
CA ASN A 411 -11.29 -19.46 -8.95
C ASN A 411 -10.34 -19.41 -7.74
N ALA A 412 -10.86 -19.07 -6.55
CA ALA A 412 -10.07 -19.01 -5.33
C ALA A 412 -9.36 -20.32 -5.02
N THR A 413 -8.08 -20.24 -4.65
CA THR A 413 -7.32 -21.41 -4.19
C THR A 413 -7.80 -21.82 -2.80
N ARG A 414 -8.13 -23.09 -2.62
CA ARG A 414 -8.79 -23.60 -1.42
C ARG A 414 -7.80 -24.29 -0.48
N GLY A 415 -8.01 -24.11 0.83
CA GLY A 415 -7.34 -24.87 1.89
C GLY A 415 -5.89 -24.48 2.14
N ILE A 416 -5.41 -23.37 1.57
CA ILE A 416 -4.00 -22.97 1.68
C ILE A 416 -3.73 -21.88 2.71
N VAL A 417 -4.76 -21.14 3.13
CA VAL A 417 -4.58 -20.12 4.18
C VAL A 417 -4.35 -20.83 5.50
N VAL A 418 -3.24 -20.50 6.14
CA VAL A 418 -2.88 -21.03 7.45
C VAL A 418 -3.68 -20.27 8.51
N LEU A 419 -4.79 -20.87 8.93
CA LEU A 419 -5.62 -20.39 10.03
C LEU A 419 -4.98 -20.83 11.36
N GLY A 420 -4.98 -19.96 12.37
CA GLY A 420 -4.51 -20.33 13.71
C GLY A 420 -5.42 -21.40 14.35
N SER A 421 -4.95 -22.04 15.42
CA SER A 421 -5.59 -23.23 16.02
C SER A 421 -6.58 -22.94 17.16
N SER A 422 -6.83 -21.70 17.54
CA SER A 422 -7.40 -21.38 18.87
C SER A 422 -8.84 -20.82 18.88
N SER A 423 -9.51 -20.68 17.75
CA SER A 423 -10.88 -20.13 17.70
C SER A 423 -11.86 -21.00 16.91
N VAL A 424 -13.08 -21.15 17.42
CA VAL A 424 -14.20 -21.80 16.69
C VAL A 424 -14.48 -21.10 15.35
N LEU A 425 -14.20 -19.79 15.25
CA LEU A 425 -14.38 -19.02 14.00
C LEU A 425 -13.52 -19.57 12.85
N TYR A 426 -12.34 -20.12 13.15
CA TYR A 426 -11.50 -20.75 12.12
C TYR A 426 -12.16 -21.96 11.44
N THR A 427 -12.95 -22.71 12.19
CA THR A 427 -13.59 -23.93 11.67
C THR A 427 -14.78 -23.64 10.76
N VAL A 428 -15.38 -22.46 10.86
CA VAL A 428 -16.56 -22.03 10.08
C VAL A 428 -16.23 -21.00 9.00
N THR A 429 -14.97 -20.55 8.93
CA THR A 429 -14.50 -19.61 7.90
C THR A 429 -14.15 -20.39 6.63
N TYR A 430 -14.63 -19.93 5.50
CA TYR A 430 -14.26 -20.52 4.21
C TYR A 430 -12.80 -20.24 3.88
N ASN A 431 -11.98 -21.29 3.80
CA ASN A 431 -10.56 -21.18 3.44
C ASN A 431 -10.41 -21.10 1.91
N ARG A 432 -10.46 -19.88 1.39
CA ARG A 432 -10.41 -19.56 -0.05
C ARG A 432 -9.54 -18.34 -0.21
N LEU A 433 -8.41 -18.45 -0.89
CA LEU A 433 -7.54 -17.31 -1.20
C LEU A 433 -7.81 -16.81 -2.62
N LEU A 434 -8.01 -15.51 -2.77
CA LEU A 434 -8.22 -14.83 -4.04
C LEU A 434 -7.16 -15.24 -5.06
N ARG A 435 -7.62 -15.57 -6.26
CA ARG A 435 -6.78 -15.86 -7.40
C ARG A 435 -7.42 -15.32 -8.68
N LEU A 436 -6.59 -14.66 -9.49
CA LEU A 436 -6.88 -14.31 -10.88
C LEU A 436 -6.28 -15.37 -11.82
N HIS A 437 -6.94 -15.60 -12.94
CA HIS A 437 -6.44 -16.50 -14.00
C HIS A 437 -5.76 -15.69 -15.08
#